data_b0d610978ba327afe71e42afecc91a4a
#
_entry.id   b0d610978ba327afe71e42afecc91a4a
#
_cell.length_a   1.000
_cell.length_b   1.000
_cell.length_c   1.000
_cell.angle_alpha   90.00
_cell.angle_beta   90.00
_cell.angle_gamma   90.00
#
_symmetry.space_group_name_H-M   'P 1'
#
loop_
_entity.id
_entity.type
_entity.pdbx_description
1 polymer ?
#
loop_
_entity_poly.entity_id
_entity_poly.type
_entity_poly.pdbx_seq_one_letter_code
_entity_poly.pdbx_strand_id
1 'polypeptide(L)'
;MFRHGATDWARQGRHTGRTDRPLLPEGEAEARALAPLLAAIPFGAVLTSPLQRARRTCELAGFGAVAQPCSDLMEWDYGRWEGITTAEIRRTIPGWTVWSHGCPDGEDKAMVEQRCSAVIERALALAAASPEPGPARLALFGHGHLLRSLAGTWLGLGAGGGALLVLGTGGIGVLGYEREQRVLLRWNGWPAPAATMEGRPEPASGSPLPGQ
;
A
#
# COMPACT_ATOMS: atom_id res chain seq x y z
N MET A 1 5.08 5.35 0.87
CA MET A 1 4.47 4.05 1.18
C MET A 1 4.67 3.13 0.01
N PHE A 2 4.98 1.86 0.27
CA PHE A 2 5.34 0.86 -0.74
C PHE A 2 4.55 -0.42 -0.47
N ARG A 3 3.74 -0.84 -1.43
CA ARG A 3 3.11 -2.15 -1.36
C ARG A 3 4.14 -3.22 -1.72
N HIS A 4 4.12 -4.36 -1.04
CA HIS A 4 4.97 -5.50 -1.37
C HIS A 4 4.86 -5.93 -2.84
N GLY A 5 5.90 -6.55 -3.38
CA GLY A 5 5.92 -7.11 -4.73
C GLY A 5 4.94 -8.28 -4.91
N ALA A 6 4.80 -8.75 -6.13
CA ALA A 6 3.86 -9.81 -6.49
C ALA A 6 4.08 -11.11 -5.69
N THR A 7 2.96 -11.72 -5.26
CA THR A 7 2.88 -13.06 -4.67
C THR A 7 1.90 -13.90 -5.49
N ASP A 8 1.93 -15.21 -5.34
CA ASP A 8 1.03 -16.13 -6.03
C ASP A 8 -0.45 -15.81 -5.76
N TRP A 9 -0.81 -15.57 -4.49
CA TRP A 9 -2.17 -15.23 -4.12
C TRP A 9 -2.59 -13.83 -4.58
N ALA A 10 -1.70 -12.85 -4.55
CA ALA A 10 -2.00 -11.52 -5.09
C ALA A 10 -2.30 -11.58 -6.59
N ARG A 11 -1.54 -12.39 -7.35
CA ARG A 11 -1.78 -12.62 -8.79
C ARG A 11 -3.10 -13.34 -9.08
N GLN A 12 -3.51 -14.23 -8.17
CA GLN A 12 -4.78 -14.95 -8.27
C GLN A 12 -5.98 -14.14 -7.74
N GLY A 13 -5.76 -12.94 -7.19
CA GLY A 13 -6.82 -12.12 -6.59
C GLY A 13 -7.36 -12.67 -5.27
N ARG A 14 -6.58 -13.55 -4.59
CA ARG A 14 -6.96 -14.11 -3.29
C ARG A 14 -6.59 -13.14 -2.16
N HIS A 15 -7.47 -13.01 -1.20
CA HIS A 15 -7.19 -12.23 0.01
C HIS A 15 -6.04 -12.88 0.78
N THR A 16 -4.98 -12.10 1.01
CA THR A 16 -3.75 -12.56 1.66
C THR A 16 -3.47 -11.68 2.88
N GLY A 17 -4.04 -12.03 4.00
CA GLY A 17 -3.90 -11.30 5.26
C GLY A 17 -2.72 -11.83 6.07
N ARG A 18 -3.02 -12.71 7.03
CA ARG A 18 -2.04 -13.27 7.97
C ARG A 18 -1.24 -14.44 7.39
N THR A 19 -1.73 -15.11 6.36
CA THR A 19 -0.97 -16.14 5.66
C THR A 19 0.29 -15.55 5.05
N ASP A 20 1.44 -16.06 5.46
CA ASP A 20 2.72 -15.45 5.11
C ASP A 20 3.29 -16.05 3.81
N ARG A 21 2.89 -15.48 2.68
CA ARG A 21 3.28 -15.90 1.33
C ARG A 21 4.58 -15.20 0.90
N PRO A 22 5.54 -15.92 0.27
CA PRO A 22 6.74 -15.32 -0.28
C PRO A 22 6.46 -14.51 -1.54
N LEU A 23 7.40 -13.64 -1.92
CA LEU A 23 7.40 -13.01 -3.23
C LEU A 23 7.62 -14.03 -4.33
N LEU A 24 7.01 -13.80 -5.48
CA LEU A 24 7.38 -14.45 -6.73
C LEU A 24 8.66 -13.81 -7.31
N PRO A 25 9.35 -14.45 -8.27
CA PRO A 25 10.52 -13.84 -8.94
C PRO A 25 10.22 -12.46 -9.54
N GLU A 26 9.05 -12.26 -10.16
CA GLU A 26 8.60 -10.96 -10.64
C GLU A 26 8.37 -9.96 -9.50
N GLY A 27 7.86 -10.40 -8.35
CA GLY A 27 7.68 -9.56 -7.16
C GLY A 27 9.03 -9.12 -6.55
N GLU A 28 10.05 -9.99 -6.59
CA GLU A 28 11.41 -9.59 -6.24
C GLU A 28 12.01 -8.60 -7.23
N ALA A 29 11.72 -8.75 -8.53
CA ALA A 29 12.14 -7.78 -9.55
C ALA A 29 11.49 -6.41 -9.33
N GLU A 30 10.17 -6.39 -9.05
CA GLU A 30 9.44 -5.16 -8.66
C GLU A 30 10.12 -4.48 -7.45
N ALA A 31 10.45 -5.25 -6.42
CA ALA A 31 11.10 -4.73 -5.21
C ALA A 31 12.50 -4.17 -5.48
N ARG A 32 13.32 -4.87 -6.30
CA ARG A 32 14.66 -4.37 -6.68
C ARG A 32 14.59 -3.10 -7.52
N ALA A 33 13.56 -2.93 -8.34
CA ALA A 33 13.37 -1.73 -9.15
C ALA A 33 13.11 -0.47 -8.29
N LEU A 34 12.71 -0.61 -7.03
CA LEU A 34 12.60 0.50 -6.09
C LEU A 34 13.95 1.04 -5.64
N ALA A 35 14.99 0.20 -5.54
CA ALA A 35 16.27 0.58 -4.95
C ALA A 35 16.91 1.82 -5.59
N PRO A 36 17.09 1.91 -6.93
CA PRO A 36 17.69 3.09 -7.55
C PRO A 36 16.85 4.35 -7.39
N LEU A 37 15.52 4.22 -7.28
CA LEU A 37 14.62 5.37 -7.11
C LEU A 37 14.70 5.94 -5.68
N LEU A 38 14.97 5.09 -4.71
CA LEU A 38 14.94 5.42 -3.30
C LEU A 38 16.32 5.75 -2.73
N ALA A 39 17.39 5.35 -3.40
CA ALA A 39 18.76 5.51 -2.94
C ALA A 39 19.15 6.97 -2.61
N ALA A 40 18.61 7.94 -3.36
CA ALA A 40 18.88 9.36 -3.17
C ALA A 40 17.91 10.04 -2.17
N ILE A 41 16.96 9.30 -1.60
CA ILE A 41 15.97 9.86 -0.68
C ILE A 41 16.43 9.62 0.75
N PRO A 42 16.77 10.66 1.52
CA PRO A 42 17.11 10.51 2.93
C PRO A 42 15.81 10.24 3.71
N PHE A 43 15.57 9.00 4.10
CA PHE A 43 14.49 8.65 5.00
C PHE A 43 14.95 8.73 6.45
N GLY A 44 14.29 9.54 7.27
CA GLY A 44 14.55 9.64 8.71
C GLY A 44 14.13 8.37 9.47
N ALA A 45 13.17 7.60 8.93
CA ALA A 45 12.83 6.29 9.46
C ALA A 45 12.20 5.40 8.37
N VAL A 46 12.37 4.08 8.54
CA VAL A 46 11.80 3.05 7.67
C VAL A 46 11.03 2.06 8.54
N LEU A 47 9.73 1.95 8.33
CA LEU A 47 8.86 0.99 8.99
C LEU A 47 8.42 -0.09 7.99
N THR A 48 8.38 -1.34 8.43
CA THR A 48 7.91 -2.45 7.60
C THR A 48 6.97 -3.36 8.36
N SER A 49 5.95 -3.88 7.67
CA SER A 49 5.18 -5.01 8.16
C SER A 49 6.10 -6.19 8.46
N PRO A 50 5.86 -6.96 9.54
CA PRO A 50 6.65 -8.15 9.86
C PRO A 50 6.45 -9.32 8.89
N LEU A 51 5.40 -9.29 8.02
CA LEU A 51 5.13 -10.35 7.05
C LEU A 51 6.22 -10.40 5.96
N GLN A 52 6.68 -11.62 5.63
CA GLN A 52 7.87 -11.82 4.80
C GLN A 52 7.82 -11.09 3.46
N ARG A 53 6.68 -11.02 2.78
CA ARG A 53 6.52 -10.33 1.50
C ARG A 53 6.84 -8.83 1.57
N ALA A 54 6.42 -8.16 2.67
CA ALA A 54 6.72 -6.75 2.88
C ALA A 54 8.17 -6.54 3.34
N ARG A 55 8.65 -7.35 4.28
CA ARG A 55 10.05 -7.32 4.71
C ARG A 55 11.00 -7.57 3.53
N ARG A 56 10.74 -8.62 2.73
CA ARG A 56 11.59 -8.94 1.57
C ARG A 56 11.58 -7.81 0.54
N THR A 57 10.43 -7.16 0.33
CA THR A 57 10.35 -5.97 -0.54
C THR A 57 11.22 -4.84 0.02
N CYS A 58 11.16 -4.57 1.31
CA CYS A 58 11.96 -3.56 2.00
C CYS A 58 13.48 -3.86 1.91
N GLU A 59 13.87 -5.12 2.11
CA GLU A 59 15.25 -5.59 1.98
C GLU A 59 15.79 -5.35 0.56
N LEU A 60 15.05 -5.79 -0.46
CA LEU A 60 15.44 -5.66 -1.87
C LEU A 60 15.43 -4.21 -2.35
N ALA A 61 14.63 -3.34 -1.73
CA ALA A 61 14.66 -1.90 -1.93
C ALA A 61 15.86 -1.20 -1.26
N GLY A 62 16.71 -1.94 -0.53
CA GLY A 62 17.95 -1.42 0.08
C GLY A 62 17.80 -0.99 1.55
N PHE A 63 16.68 -1.26 2.23
CA PHE A 63 16.42 -0.77 3.58
C PHE A 63 16.40 -1.85 4.67
N GLY A 64 16.76 -3.09 4.36
CA GLY A 64 16.66 -4.21 5.31
C GLY A 64 17.41 -3.98 6.62
N ALA A 65 18.58 -3.33 6.58
CA ALA A 65 19.42 -3.09 7.77
C ALA A 65 18.86 -2.03 8.72
N VAL A 66 18.02 -1.11 8.22
CA VAL A 66 17.51 0.05 8.99
C VAL A 66 16.00 -0.02 9.26
N ALA A 67 15.32 -0.97 8.66
CA ALA A 67 13.88 -1.12 8.78
C ALA A 67 13.46 -1.59 10.18
N GLN A 68 12.50 -0.89 10.76
CA GLN A 68 11.89 -1.23 12.04
C GLN A 68 10.57 -1.99 11.80
N PRO A 69 10.39 -3.18 12.38
CA PRO A 69 9.11 -3.89 12.31
C PRO A 69 7.98 -3.08 12.97
N CYS A 70 6.81 -3.10 12.32
CA CYS A 70 5.61 -2.45 12.81
C CYS A 70 4.40 -3.37 12.53
N SER A 71 3.85 -3.96 13.58
CA SER A 71 2.73 -4.90 13.47
C SER A 71 1.46 -4.25 12.93
N ASP A 72 1.27 -2.94 13.18
CA ASP A 72 0.13 -2.19 12.67
C ASP A 72 0.18 -2.00 11.14
N LEU A 73 1.34 -2.26 10.50
CA LEU A 73 1.48 -2.31 9.05
C LEU A 73 1.11 -3.67 8.44
N MET A 74 0.75 -4.69 9.23
CA MET A 74 0.28 -5.97 8.68
C MET A 74 -0.99 -5.76 7.87
N GLU A 75 -1.21 -6.61 6.87
CA GLU A 75 -2.42 -6.57 6.05
C GLU A 75 -3.67 -6.78 6.90
N TRP A 76 -4.81 -6.43 6.38
CA TRP A 76 -6.12 -6.70 6.95
C TRP A 76 -6.22 -8.19 7.32
N ASP A 77 -6.68 -8.49 8.51
CA ASP A 77 -7.01 -9.87 8.88
C ASP A 77 -8.33 -10.25 8.21
N TYR A 78 -8.24 -11.12 7.22
CA TYR A 78 -9.44 -11.52 6.47
C TYR A 78 -10.24 -12.64 7.14
N GLY A 79 -9.78 -13.18 8.27
CA GLY A 79 -10.49 -14.24 8.99
C GLY A 79 -10.88 -15.39 8.06
N ARG A 80 -12.18 -15.69 7.96
CA ARG A 80 -12.69 -16.77 7.08
C ARG A 80 -12.52 -16.50 5.59
N TRP A 81 -12.24 -15.28 5.18
CA TRP A 81 -12.01 -14.93 3.78
C TRP A 81 -10.55 -15.06 3.35
N GLU A 82 -9.67 -15.53 4.25
CA GLU A 82 -8.28 -15.79 3.92
C GLU A 82 -8.16 -16.80 2.79
N GLY A 83 -7.39 -16.50 1.74
CA GLY A 83 -7.20 -17.36 0.57
C GLY A 83 -8.36 -17.41 -0.41
N ILE A 84 -9.45 -16.67 -0.18
CA ILE A 84 -10.65 -16.64 -1.02
C ILE A 84 -10.64 -15.36 -1.87
N THR A 85 -11.16 -15.43 -3.08
CA THR A 85 -11.30 -14.27 -3.99
C THR A 85 -12.58 -13.47 -3.69
N THR A 86 -12.59 -12.18 -4.03
CA THR A 86 -13.81 -11.36 -3.95
C THR A 86 -14.97 -11.96 -4.75
N ALA A 87 -14.68 -12.56 -5.91
CA ALA A 87 -15.73 -13.19 -6.74
C ALA A 87 -16.37 -14.39 -6.03
N GLU A 88 -15.58 -15.21 -5.35
CA GLU A 88 -16.09 -16.34 -4.56
C GLU A 88 -16.93 -15.87 -3.38
N ILE A 89 -16.48 -14.86 -2.62
CA ILE A 89 -17.25 -14.31 -1.50
C ILE A 89 -18.60 -13.74 -1.98
N ARG A 90 -18.62 -13.05 -3.10
CA ARG A 90 -19.83 -12.43 -3.65
C ARG A 90 -20.87 -13.43 -4.15
N ARG A 91 -20.56 -14.70 -4.29
CA ARG A 91 -21.55 -15.76 -4.53
C ARG A 91 -22.48 -15.95 -3.32
N THR A 92 -21.97 -15.71 -2.12
CA THR A 92 -22.75 -15.83 -0.88
C THR A 92 -23.19 -14.49 -0.32
N ILE A 93 -22.41 -13.43 -0.53
CA ILE A 93 -22.70 -12.07 -0.04
C ILE A 93 -22.59 -11.10 -1.23
N PRO A 94 -23.69 -10.88 -1.98
CA PRO A 94 -23.70 -9.94 -3.11
C PRO A 94 -23.24 -8.54 -2.69
N GLY A 95 -22.37 -7.91 -3.49
CA GLY A 95 -21.86 -6.58 -3.22
C GLY A 95 -20.78 -6.50 -2.12
N TRP A 96 -20.33 -7.62 -1.56
CA TRP A 96 -19.32 -7.64 -0.53
C TRP A 96 -18.05 -6.88 -0.94
N THR A 97 -17.57 -6.06 -0.02
CA THR A 97 -16.21 -5.51 -0.01
C THR A 97 -15.69 -5.56 1.42
N VAL A 98 -14.38 -5.59 1.59
CA VAL A 98 -13.75 -5.58 2.91
C VAL A 98 -14.16 -4.33 3.72
N TRP A 99 -14.36 -3.19 3.05
CA TRP A 99 -14.73 -1.93 3.71
C TRP A 99 -16.19 -1.83 4.11
N SER A 100 -17.09 -2.56 3.44
CA SER A 100 -18.55 -2.50 3.70
C SER A 100 -19.03 -3.59 4.64
N HIS A 101 -18.40 -4.77 4.61
CA HIS A 101 -18.90 -5.96 5.33
C HIS A 101 -17.89 -6.47 6.37
N GLY A 102 -16.61 -6.07 6.29
CA GLY A 102 -15.57 -6.64 7.14
C GLY A 102 -15.31 -8.12 6.84
N CYS A 103 -14.68 -8.80 7.78
CA CYS A 103 -14.24 -10.18 7.65
C CYS A 103 -14.68 -10.99 8.88
N PRO A 104 -15.53 -12.03 8.73
CA PRO A 104 -15.89 -12.91 9.85
C PRO A 104 -14.65 -13.52 10.51
N ASP A 105 -14.56 -13.46 11.82
CA ASP A 105 -13.40 -13.90 12.63
C ASP A 105 -12.08 -13.19 12.28
N GLY A 106 -12.16 -12.05 11.60
CA GLY A 106 -11.06 -11.18 11.25
C GLY A 106 -11.33 -9.74 11.68
N GLU A 107 -10.74 -8.78 10.96
CA GLU A 107 -10.89 -7.36 11.26
C GLU A 107 -12.08 -6.73 10.55
N ASP A 108 -12.70 -5.79 11.22
CA ASP A 108 -13.62 -4.83 10.62
C ASP A 108 -12.91 -3.51 10.28
N LYS A 109 -13.67 -2.60 9.67
CA LYS A 109 -13.16 -1.30 9.25
C LYS A 109 -12.66 -0.44 10.42
N ALA A 110 -13.32 -0.51 11.59
CA ALA A 110 -12.95 0.32 12.76
C ALA A 110 -11.63 -0.15 13.37
N MET A 111 -11.42 -1.46 13.47
CA MET A 111 -10.15 -2.04 13.94
C MET A 111 -8.98 -1.62 13.03
N VAL A 112 -9.16 -1.68 11.73
CA VAL A 112 -8.11 -1.27 10.77
C VAL A 112 -7.87 0.23 10.82
N GLU A 113 -8.92 1.06 10.99
CA GLU A 113 -8.77 2.51 11.15
C GLU A 113 -7.97 2.86 12.40
N GLN A 114 -8.18 2.15 13.50
CA GLN A 114 -7.39 2.33 14.72
C GLN A 114 -5.90 2.03 14.48
N ARG A 115 -5.57 0.93 13.79
CA ARG A 115 -4.19 0.60 13.41
C ARG A 115 -3.58 1.65 12.47
N CYS A 116 -4.34 2.10 11.47
CA CYS A 116 -3.91 3.16 10.57
C CYS A 116 -3.60 4.46 11.33
N SER A 117 -4.44 4.84 12.29
CA SER A 117 -4.20 6.00 13.15
C SER A 117 -2.92 5.85 13.98
N ALA A 118 -2.70 4.69 14.58
CA ALA A 118 -1.48 4.40 15.33
C ALA A 118 -0.21 4.47 14.45
N VAL A 119 -0.27 3.97 13.20
CA VAL A 119 0.85 4.11 12.24
C VAL A 119 1.10 5.58 11.91
N ILE A 120 0.04 6.37 11.68
CA ILE A 120 0.16 7.81 11.36
C ILE A 120 0.78 8.55 12.54
N GLU A 121 0.30 8.34 13.76
CA GLU A 121 0.83 8.96 14.98
C GLU A 121 2.31 8.61 15.17
N ARG A 122 2.67 7.33 15.06
CA ARG A 122 4.06 6.89 15.12
C ARG A 122 4.94 7.54 14.05
N ALA A 123 4.45 7.61 12.81
CA ALA A 123 5.17 8.25 11.72
C ALA A 123 5.38 9.74 11.98
N LEU A 124 4.36 10.46 12.45
CA LEU A 124 4.47 11.88 12.80
C LEU A 124 5.44 12.12 13.97
N ALA A 125 5.42 11.26 14.98
CA ALA A 125 6.36 11.35 16.11
C ALA A 125 7.82 11.13 15.64
N LEU A 126 8.06 10.16 14.77
CA LEU A 126 9.39 9.92 14.18
C LEU A 126 9.84 11.09 13.29
N ALA A 127 8.90 11.69 12.55
CA ALA A 127 9.19 12.87 11.74
C ALA A 127 9.59 14.07 12.60
N ALA A 128 8.87 14.31 13.71
CA ALA A 128 9.16 15.41 14.65
C ALA A 128 10.50 15.23 15.38
N ALA A 129 10.94 14.00 15.59
CA ALA A 129 12.21 13.68 16.23
C ALA A 129 13.41 13.66 15.25
N SER A 130 13.19 13.89 13.96
CA SER A 130 14.26 13.88 12.95
C SER A 130 15.19 15.07 13.16
N PRO A 131 16.52 14.85 13.25
CA PRO A 131 17.49 15.94 13.41
C PRO A 131 17.78 16.66 12.09
N GLU A 132 17.34 16.10 10.95
CA GLU A 132 17.63 16.64 9.62
C GLU A 132 16.82 17.91 9.35
N PRO A 133 17.44 18.96 8.79
CA PRO A 133 16.71 20.17 8.41
C PRO A 133 15.76 19.89 7.25
N GLY A 134 14.53 20.37 7.38
CA GLY A 134 13.48 20.24 6.35
C GLY A 134 12.44 19.16 6.65
N PRO A 135 11.51 18.91 5.72
CA PRO A 135 10.43 17.95 5.95
C PRO A 135 10.97 16.52 6.03
N ALA A 136 10.80 15.90 7.18
CA ALA A 136 11.20 14.52 7.40
C ALA A 136 10.42 13.58 6.44
N ARG A 137 11.16 12.65 5.82
CA ARG A 137 10.59 11.63 4.94
C ARG A 137 10.66 10.28 5.62
N LEU A 138 9.56 9.54 5.59
CA LEU A 138 9.48 8.20 6.13
C LEU A 138 9.07 7.20 5.06
N ALA A 139 9.63 6.00 5.12
CA ALA A 139 9.26 4.89 4.28
C ALA A 139 8.39 3.90 5.06
N LEU A 140 7.24 3.51 4.50
CA LEU A 140 6.35 2.51 5.07
C LEU A 140 6.19 1.38 4.05
N PHE A 141 6.60 0.16 4.40
CA PHE A 141 6.44 -1.03 3.57
C PHE A 141 5.30 -1.89 4.11
N GLY A 142 4.29 -2.15 3.30
CA GLY A 142 3.07 -2.84 3.75
C GLY A 142 2.30 -3.48 2.60
N HIS A 143 0.97 -3.46 2.73
CA HIS A 143 0.06 -4.30 1.95
C HIS A 143 -1.05 -3.48 1.29
N GLY A 144 -1.79 -4.14 0.39
CA GLY A 144 -2.75 -3.49 -0.47
C GLY A 144 -3.88 -2.77 0.29
N HIS A 145 -4.69 -3.51 1.03
CA HIS A 145 -5.86 -2.92 1.70
C HIS A 145 -5.46 -2.04 2.89
N LEU A 146 -4.43 -2.43 3.65
CA LEU A 146 -3.97 -1.59 4.75
C LEU A 146 -3.46 -0.23 4.27
N LEU A 147 -2.55 -0.18 3.28
CA LEU A 147 -1.99 1.09 2.80
C LEU A 147 -3.05 1.98 2.14
N ARG A 148 -4.07 1.40 1.49
CA ARG A 148 -5.23 2.13 0.97
C ARG A 148 -6.07 2.72 2.11
N SER A 149 -6.33 1.92 3.17
CA SER A 149 -7.04 2.38 4.37
C SER A 149 -6.26 3.47 5.11
N LEU A 150 -4.93 3.33 5.20
CA LEU A 150 -4.05 4.34 5.79
C LEU A 150 -4.12 5.66 5.01
N ALA A 151 -4.13 5.61 3.69
CA ALA A 151 -4.30 6.80 2.87
C ALA A 151 -5.69 7.44 3.06
N GLY A 152 -6.75 6.64 3.15
CA GLY A 152 -8.09 7.13 3.47
C GLY A 152 -8.15 7.82 4.84
N THR A 153 -7.56 7.20 5.87
CA THR A 153 -7.46 7.77 7.22
C THR A 153 -6.63 9.07 7.22
N TRP A 154 -5.51 9.10 6.49
CA TRP A 154 -4.69 10.31 6.33
C TRP A 154 -5.49 11.48 5.76
N LEU A 155 -6.33 11.22 4.77
CA LEU A 155 -7.16 12.21 4.08
C LEU A 155 -8.42 12.63 4.88
N GLY A 156 -8.65 12.07 6.06
CA GLY A 156 -9.85 12.32 6.85
C GLY A 156 -11.11 11.60 6.36
N LEU A 157 -10.96 10.63 5.45
CA LEU A 157 -12.05 9.81 4.92
C LEU A 157 -12.27 8.52 5.73
N GLY A 158 -11.48 8.30 6.78
CA GLY A 158 -11.42 7.05 7.52
C GLY A 158 -10.86 5.88 6.69
N ALA A 159 -10.77 4.70 7.29
CA ALA A 159 -10.27 3.50 6.60
C ALA A 159 -11.10 3.15 5.35
N GLY A 160 -12.40 3.47 5.36
CA GLY A 160 -13.31 3.25 4.24
C GLY A 160 -12.94 4.03 2.97
N GLY A 161 -12.24 5.16 3.10
CA GLY A 161 -11.70 5.92 1.96
C GLY A 161 -10.75 5.10 1.09
N GLY A 162 -10.17 4.04 1.64
CA GLY A 162 -9.36 3.07 0.88
C GLY A 162 -10.10 2.40 -0.28
N ALA A 163 -11.43 2.34 -0.24
CA ALA A 163 -12.25 1.82 -1.34
C ALA A 163 -12.09 2.63 -2.64
N LEU A 164 -11.79 3.92 -2.52
CA LEU A 164 -11.65 4.85 -3.65
C LEU A 164 -10.26 4.79 -4.30
N LEU A 165 -9.34 4.05 -3.73
CA LEU A 165 -7.94 4.02 -4.12
C LEU A 165 -7.56 2.62 -4.63
N VAL A 166 -6.77 2.55 -5.69
CA VAL A 166 -6.17 1.29 -6.17
C VAL A 166 -4.66 1.35 -5.97
N LEU A 167 -4.08 0.28 -5.42
CA LEU A 167 -2.64 0.18 -5.23
C LEU A 167 -2.17 -1.21 -5.69
N GLY A 168 -1.47 -1.29 -6.81
CA GLY A 168 -0.89 -2.51 -7.36
C GLY A 168 0.27 -3.05 -6.54
N THR A 169 0.72 -4.30 -6.77
CA THR A 169 1.97 -4.84 -6.20
C THR A 169 3.15 -3.97 -6.64
N GLY A 170 4.14 -3.75 -5.79
CA GLY A 170 5.25 -2.82 -6.04
C GLY A 170 4.82 -1.34 -6.16
N GLY A 171 3.53 -1.03 -6.03
CA GLY A 171 3.00 0.33 -6.17
C GLY A 171 3.45 1.27 -5.06
N ILE A 172 3.64 2.54 -5.44
CA ILE A 172 4.13 3.62 -4.58
C ILE A 172 3.00 4.62 -4.33
N GLY A 173 2.80 4.99 -3.07
CA GLY A 173 1.97 6.12 -2.67
C GLY A 173 2.79 7.16 -1.89
N VAL A 174 2.51 8.43 -2.07
CA VAL A 174 3.14 9.52 -1.33
C VAL A 174 2.05 10.38 -0.68
N LEU A 175 2.02 10.35 0.63
CA LEU A 175 1.20 11.22 1.47
C LEU A 175 2.06 12.39 1.94
N GLY A 176 1.45 13.55 2.10
CA GLY A 176 2.17 14.74 2.54
C GLY A 176 1.23 15.87 2.91
N TYR A 177 1.76 17.06 2.86
CA TYR A 177 1.03 18.28 3.19
C TYR A 177 1.07 19.26 2.03
N GLU A 178 -0.02 19.94 1.81
CA GLU A 178 -0.07 21.21 1.12
C GLU A 178 -0.40 22.27 2.16
N ARG A 179 0.59 23.08 2.53
CA ARG A 179 0.55 23.93 3.72
C ARG A 179 0.23 23.11 4.96
N GLU A 180 -0.90 23.33 5.62
CA GLU A 180 -1.36 22.60 6.81
C GLU A 180 -2.28 21.43 6.49
N GLN A 181 -2.72 21.32 5.20
CA GLN A 181 -3.68 20.32 4.78
C GLN A 181 -2.99 18.99 4.46
N ARG A 182 -3.46 17.90 5.04
CA ARG A 182 -3.06 16.53 4.65
C ARG A 182 -3.56 16.23 3.25
N VAL A 183 -2.67 15.79 2.38
CA VAL A 183 -2.99 15.52 0.96
C VAL A 183 -2.36 14.23 0.45
N LEU A 184 -2.85 13.77 -0.69
CA LEU A 184 -2.29 12.71 -1.50
C LEU A 184 -1.46 13.34 -2.63
N LEU A 185 -0.13 13.26 -2.55
CA LEU A 185 0.76 13.87 -3.53
C LEU A 185 0.95 12.99 -4.77
N ARG A 186 1.04 11.66 -4.59
CA ARG A 186 1.15 10.67 -5.67
C ARG A 186 0.47 9.39 -5.25
N TRP A 187 -0.05 8.64 -6.21
CA TRP A 187 -0.69 7.38 -5.93
C TRP A 187 -0.52 6.36 -7.06
N ASN A 188 -0.25 5.10 -6.67
CA ASN A 188 -0.10 3.96 -7.55
C ASN A 188 0.96 4.19 -8.65
N GLY A 189 2.01 4.95 -8.31
CA GLY A 189 3.18 5.11 -9.19
C GLY A 189 3.97 3.82 -9.28
N TRP A 190 4.61 3.59 -10.45
CA TRP A 190 5.51 2.47 -10.68
C TRP A 190 6.88 3.00 -11.09
N PRO A 191 7.97 2.34 -10.67
CA PRO A 191 9.21 2.48 -11.40
C PRO A 191 8.97 1.89 -12.79
N ALA A 192 8.96 2.71 -13.84
CA ALA A 192 8.93 2.19 -15.20
C ALA A 192 10.13 1.24 -15.37
N PRO A 193 9.93 -0.01 -15.83
CA PRO A 193 11.06 -0.84 -16.24
C PRO A 193 11.83 -0.07 -17.31
N ALA A 194 13.16 -0.01 -17.20
CA ALA A 194 14.05 0.74 -18.08
C ALA A 194 13.98 0.36 -19.57
N ALA A 195 13.08 -0.53 -19.98
CA ALA A 195 13.03 -1.15 -21.30
C ALA A 195 11.64 -1.18 -21.97
N THR A 196 10.65 -0.38 -21.58
CA THR A 196 9.34 -0.36 -22.28
C THR A 196 8.78 1.05 -22.42
N MET A 197 9.57 1.98 -22.95
CA MET A 197 9.04 3.25 -23.46
C MET A 197 8.67 3.17 -24.96
N GLU A 198 8.61 1.99 -25.54
CA GLU A 198 8.09 1.81 -26.90
C GLU A 198 6.68 1.20 -26.82
N GLY A 199 5.67 2.00 -27.18
CA GLY A 199 4.33 1.54 -27.49
C GLY A 199 3.26 1.74 -26.42
N ARG A 200 3.13 2.94 -25.86
CA ARG A 200 1.84 3.37 -25.31
C ARG A 200 0.98 3.82 -26.48
N PRO A 201 -0.17 3.18 -26.80
CA PRO A 201 -1.09 3.77 -27.74
C PRO A 201 -1.55 5.11 -27.17
N GLU A 202 -1.43 6.18 -27.97
CA GLU A 202 -2.05 7.47 -27.63
C GLU A 202 -3.54 7.23 -27.33
N PRO A 203 -4.09 7.92 -26.30
CA PRO A 203 -5.53 7.90 -26.11
C PRO A 203 -6.17 8.45 -27.37
N ALA A 204 -7.07 7.68 -27.99
CA ALA A 204 -7.81 8.08 -29.16
C ALA A 204 -8.40 9.47 -28.92
N SER A 205 -7.95 10.44 -29.71
CA SER A 205 -8.47 11.79 -29.72
C SER A 205 -9.93 11.75 -30.15
N GLY A 206 -10.82 12.16 -29.25
CA GLY A 206 -12.07 12.79 -29.64
C GLY A 206 -13.25 11.89 -29.94
N SER A 207 -14.12 11.75 -28.95
CA SER A 207 -15.56 11.83 -29.21
C SER A 207 -16.14 12.87 -28.25
N PRO A 208 -16.89 13.88 -28.78
CA PRO A 208 -17.53 14.87 -27.93
C PRO A 208 -18.63 14.22 -27.11
N LEU A 209 -18.75 14.62 -25.86
CA LEU A 209 -19.86 14.28 -24.99
C LEU A 209 -21.17 14.74 -25.65
N PRO A 210 -22.23 13.93 -25.71
CA PRO A 210 -23.54 14.41 -26.11
C PRO A 210 -24.03 15.39 -25.05
N GLY A 211 -24.45 16.54 -25.53
CA GLY A 211 -24.89 17.67 -24.71
C GLY A 211 -26.21 17.41 -24.02
N GLN A 212 -26.36 18.11 -22.91
CA GLN A 212 -27.50 18.52 -22.10
C GLN A 212 -28.23 17.41 -21.36
#